data_0561dda8c50904357e092a49494bf98e
#
_entry.id   0561dda8c50904357e092a49494bf98e
#
_cell.length_a   1.000
_cell.length_b   1.000
_cell.length_c   1.000
_cell.angle_alpha   90.00
_cell.angle_beta   90.00
_cell.angle_gamma   90.00
#
_symmetry.space_group_name_H-M   'P 1'
#
loop_
_entity.id
_entity.type
_entity.pdbx_description
1 polymer ?
#
loop_
_entity_poly.entity_id
_entity_poly.type
_entity_poly.pdbx_seq_one_letter_code
_entity_poly.pdbx_strand_id
1 'polypeptide(L)'
;MIPDELRGDLEAYKKLADRFNAIGRACQKEGIRFAYHNHGFGFSPVDDIVPFHYLMEQTDPNYVFLEMDIFWTTAAGQDPKSLLAQYPNRYKLMHIKDMIPNDLVLNEQEGFRSLYPFFRQVTSCGSGTIDIKPIVSKALDVGVEHFFVEHDMCRNPKVDLLDSAQFLLT
;
A
#
# COMPACT_ATOMS: atom_id res chain seq x y z
N MET A 1 -7.09 8.67 1.83
CA MET A 1 -7.15 8.23 0.41
C MET A 1 -7.04 9.44 -0.50
N ILE A 2 -6.38 9.33 -1.65
CA ILE A 2 -6.32 10.41 -2.64
C ILE A 2 -7.72 10.54 -3.28
N PRO A 3 -8.33 11.74 -3.32
CA PRO A 3 -9.61 11.97 -3.99
C PRO A 3 -9.55 11.61 -5.48
N ASP A 4 -10.68 11.18 -6.06
CA ASP A 4 -10.75 10.74 -7.45
C ASP A 4 -10.31 11.85 -8.45
N GLU A 5 -10.65 13.09 -8.16
CA GLU A 5 -10.24 14.26 -8.96
C GLU A 5 -8.72 14.53 -8.95
N LEU A 6 -7.98 13.96 -8.03
CA LEU A 6 -6.50 14.04 -7.96
C LEU A 6 -5.80 12.80 -8.53
N ARG A 7 -6.55 11.91 -9.20
CA ARG A 7 -6.04 10.67 -9.79
C ARG A 7 -6.32 10.57 -11.31
N GLY A 8 -7.04 11.54 -11.86
CA GLY A 8 -7.59 11.43 -13.21
C GLY A 8 -6.59 11.67 -14.36
N ASP A 9 -5.52 12.42 -14.14
CA ASP A 9 -4.53 12.75 -15.16
C ASP A 9 -3.12 12.94 -14.58
N LEU A 10 -2.13 13.03 -15.45
CA LEU A 10 -0.73 13.20 -15.06
C LEU A 10 -0.47 14.52 -14.34
N GLU A 11 -1.17 15.61 -14.71
CA GLU A 11 -1.02 16.91 -14.05
C GLU A 11 -1.53 16.88 -12.60
N ALA A 12 -2.57 16.08 -12.31
CA ALA A 12 -3.02 15.85 -10.94
C ALA A 12 -1.93 15.13 -10.11
N TYR A 13 -1.28 14.11 -10.68
CA TYR A 13 -0.18 13.42 -10.01
C TYR A 13 1.07 14.31 -9.80
N LYS A 14 1.38 15.22 -10.72
CA LYS A 14 2.44 16.22 -10.52
C LYS A 14 2.16 17.11 -9.32
N LYS A 15 0.94 17.68 -9.27
CA LYS A 15 0.49 18.50 -8.13
C LYS A 15 0.49 17.71 -6.81
N LEU A 16 0.17 16.43 -6.88
CA LEU A 16 0.19 15.54 -5.72
C LEU A 16 1.61 15.32 -5.21
N ALA A 17 2.59 15.09 -6.09
CA ALA A 17 4.00 14.96 -5.73
C ALA A 17 4.54 16.22 -5.04
N ASP A 18 4.24 17.40 -5.60
CA ASP A 18 4.61 18.69 -5.00
C ASP A 18 3.99 18.86 -3.61
N ARG A 19 2.71 18.49 -3.48
CA ARG A 19 2.01 18.53 -2.19
C ARG A 19 2.61 17.58 -1.17
N PHE A 20 2.95 16.34 -1.57
CA PHE A 20 3.61 15.37 -0.67
C PHE A 20 4.96 15.89 -0.21
N ASN A 21 5.77 16.45 -1.09
CA ASN A 21 7.04 17.07 -0.74
C ASN A 21 6.86 18.24 0.25
N ALA A 22 5.86 19.08 0.04
CA ALA A 22 5.58 20.20 0.95
C ALA A 22 5.13 19.71 2.34
N ILE A 23 4.21 18.72 2.39
CA ILE A 23 3.75 18.11 3.64
C ILE A 23 4.91 17.42 4.36
N GLY A 24 5.69 16.61 3.64
CA GLY A 24 6.81 15.87 4.23
C GLY A 24 7.86 16.80 4.86
N ARG A 25 8.20 17.91 4.18
CA ARG A 25 9.09 18.95 4.75
C ARG A 25 8.49 19.63 5.97
N ALA A 26 7.19 19.89 5.98
CA ALA A 26 6.52 20.47 7.13
C ALA A 26 6.52 19.50 8.33
N CYS A 27 6.19 18.24 8.10
CA CYS A 27 6.23 17.18 9.13
C CYS A 27 7.63 17.02 9.72
N GLN A 28 8.67 17.02 8.88
CA GLN A 28 10.06 16.87 9.36
C GLN A 28 10.47 17.98 10.32
N LYS A 29 10.04 19.23 10.10
CA LYS A 29 10.34 20.36 11.01
C LYS A 29 9.77 20.14 12.43
N GLU A 30 8.68 19.37 12.52
CA GLU A 30 8.02 19.03 13.78
C GLU A 30 8.47 17.66 14.33
N GLY A 31 9.52 17.05 13.75
CA GLY A 31 10.02 15.73 14.16
C GLY A 31 9.11 14.57 13.79
N ILE A 32 8.21 14.76 12.83
CA ILE A 32 7.26 13.75 12.34
C ILE A 32 7.65 13.34 10.92
N ARG A 33 7.52 12.06 10.59
CA ARG A 33 7.69 11.55 9.23
C ARG A 33 6.33 11.45 8.52
N PHE A 34 6.27 11.91 7.28
CA PHE A 34 5.10 11.75 6.42
C PHE A 34 5.23 10.46 5.61
N ALA A 35 4.20 9.62 5.63
CA ALA A 35 4.11 8.43 4.78
C ALA A 35 2.79 8.42 3.98
N TYR A 36 2.87 7.99 2.73
CA TYR A 36 1.73 7.75 1.87
C TYR A 36 1.37 6.26 1.89
N HIS A 37 0.12 5.96 2.20
CA HIS A 37 -0.46 4.61 2.19
C HIS A 37 -1.17 4.36 0.85
N ASN A 38 -0.79 3.29 0.15
CA ASN A 38 -1.41 2.92 -1.13
C ASN A 38 -2.66 2.04 -0.94
N HIS A 39 -3.66 2.25 -1.82
CA HIS A 39 -4.88 1.44 -1.90
C HIS A 39 -5.08 0.83 -3.29
N GLY A 40 -4.00 0.44 -3.95
CA GLY A 40 -4.04 -0.19 -5.28
C GLY A 40 -4.25 0.78 -6.44
N PHE A 41 -4.31 2.09 -6.21
CA PHE A 41 -4.42 3.10 -7.26
C PHE A 41 -3.06 3.60 -7.74
N GLY A 42 -3.03 4.03 -9.01
CA GLY A 42 -1.86 4.62 -9.64
C GLY A 42 -0.96 3.62 -10.34
N PHE A 43 -1.37 2.37 -10.46
CA PHE A 43 -0.62 1.34 -11.18
C PHE A 43 -1.07 1.18 -12.64
N SER A 44 -2.27 1.65 -12.99
CA SER A 44 -2.72 1.74 -14.38
C SER A 44 -2.05 2.91 -15.09
N PRO A 45 -1.46 2.71 -16.30
CA PRO A 45 -0.82 3.80 -17.04
C PRO A 45 -1.77 4.93 -17.40
N VAL A 46 -1.29 6.17 -17.30
CA VAL A 46 -1.92 7.39 -17.82
C VAL A 46 -0.92 8.01 -18.78
N ASP A 47 -1.26 8.17 -20.06
CA ASP A 47 -0.35 8.67 -21.10
C ASP A 47 1.00 7.91 -21.10
N ASP A 48 0.97 6.57 -21.05
CA ASP A 48 2.13 5.65 -20.99
C ASP A 48 3.01 5.79 -19.73
N ILE A 49 2.60 6.59 -18.75
CA ILE A 49 3.29 6.77 -17.47
C ILE A 49 2.50 6.04 -16.37
N VAL A 50 3.17 5.23 -15.55
CA VAL A 50 2.58 4.64 -14.35
C VAL A 50 2.66 5.66 -13.20
N PRO A 51 1.54 6.21 -12.74
CA PRO A 51 1.53 7.31 -11.77
C PRO A 51 2.22 6.99 -10.45
N PHE A 52 2.14 5.76 -10.00
CA PHE A 52 2.84 5.32 -8.78
C PHE A 52 4.37 5.48 -8.92
N HIS A 53 4.94 5.02 -10.04
CA HIS A 53 6.38 5.17 -10.29
C HIS A 53 6.76 6.64 -10.44
N TYR A 54 5.91 7.42 -11.12
CA TYR A 54 6.08 8.87 -11.21
C TYR A 54 6.14 9.54 -9.83
N LEU A 55 5.21 9.20 -8.91
CA LEU A 55 5.25 9.71 -7.54
C LEU A 55 6.55 9.33 -6.82
N MET A 56 7.06 8.11 -7.05
CA MET A 56 8.34 7.68 -6.45
C MET A 56 9.52 8.52 -6.94
N GLU A 57 9.53 8.86 -8.22
CA GLU A 57 10.61 9.63 -8.84
C GLU A 57 10.54 11.13 -8.49
N GLN A 58 9.33 11.69 -8.37
CA GLN A 58 9.13 13.12 -8.13
C GLN A 58 9.03 13.50 -6.65
N THR A 59 9.00 12.53 -5.74
CA THR A 59 8.97 12.80 -4.30
C THR A 59 10.33 12.60 -3.65
N ASP A 60 10.72 13.55 -2.78
CA ASP A 60 12.00 13.54 -2.08
C ASP A 60 12.03 12.39 -1.05
N PRO A 61 12.97 11.44 -1.17
CA PRO A 61 13.09 10.29 -0.27
C PRO A 61 13.43 10.65 1.19
N ASN A 62 13.88 11.89 1.45
CA ASN A 62 14.15 12.35 2.81
C ASN A 62 12.89 12.85 3.53
N TYR A 63 11.81 13.13 2.80
CA TYR A 63 10.59 13.73 3.36
C TYR A 63 9.36 12.87 3.15
N VAL A 64 9.32 12.09 2.05
CA VAL A 64 8.14 11.30 1.67
C VAL A 64 8.48 9.83 1.74
N PHE A 65 7.89 9.16 2.71
CA PHE A 65 7.98 7.72 2.89
C PHE A 65 6.69 7.03 2.42
N LEU A 66 6.67 5.72 2.48
CA LEU A 66 5.53 4.90 2.09
C LEU A 66 5.11 3.95 3.20
N GLU A 67 3.84 3.67 3.23
CA GLU A 67 3.24 2.54 3.91
C GLU A 67 2.72 1.58 2.84
N MET A 68 3.35 0.41 2.72
CA MET A 68 2.89 -0.62 1.80
C MET A 68 1.71 -1.36 2.40
N ASP A 69 0.60 -1.39 1.70
CA ASP A 69 -0.45 -2.35 1.97
C ASP A 69 -0.30 -3.53 1.00
N ILE A 70 0.07 -4.71 1.52
CA ILE A 70 0.36 -5.87 0.68
C ILE A 70 -0.90 -6.42 0.00
N PHE A 71 -2.07 -6.27 0.63
CA PHE A 71 -3.35 -6.67 0.06
C PHE A 71 -3.70 -5.80 -1.16
N TRP A 72 -3.69 -4.46 -0.99
CA TRP A 72 -4.02 -3.54 -2.07
C TRP A 72 -2.98 -3.55 -3.19
N THR A 73 -1.72 -3.78 -2.87
CA THR A 73 -0.66 -3.98 -3.87
C THR A 73 -0.94 -5.22 -4.71
N THR A 74 -1.30 -6.35 -4.06
CA THR A 74 -1.66 -7.59 -4.75
C THR A 74 -2.95 -7.44 -5.55
N ALA A 75 -3.98 -6.78 -5.00
CA ALA A 75 -5.25 -6.49 -5.69
C ALA A 75 -5.06 -5.65 -6.96
N ALA A 76 -4.04 -4.78 -6.98
CA ALA A 76 -3.64 -4.02 -8.16
C ALA A 76 -2.78 -4.84 -9.16
N GLY A 77 -2.62 -6.14 -8.96
CA GLY A 77 -1.80 -7.00 -9.82
C GLY A 77 -0.29 -6.78 -9.70
N GLN A 78 0.16 -6.11 -8.62
CA GLN A 78 1.58 -5.87 -8.39
C GLN A 78 2.18 -6.91 -7.44
N ASP A 79 3.47 -7.22 -7.62
CA ASP A 79 4.21 -8.04 -6.65
C ASP A 79 4.83 -7.15 -5.55
N PRO A 80 4.41 -7.29 -4.28
CA PRO A 80 4.96 -6.53 -3.17
C PRO A 80 6.48 -6.65 -3.02
N LYS A 81 7.05 -7.83 -3.27
CA LYS A 81 8.50 -8.05 -3.15
C LYS A 81 9.27 -7.28 -4.22
N SER A 82 8.75 -7.22 -5.43
CA SER A 82 9.34 -6.46 -6.54
C SER A 82 9.34 -4.96 -6.24
N LEU A 83 8.22 -4.40 -5.75
CA LEU A 83 8.14 -2.98 -5.37
C LEU A 83 9.07 -2.64 -4.20
N LEU A 84 9.17 -3.51 -3.19
CA LEU A 84 10.10 -3.35 -2.08
C LEU A 84 11.56 -3.33 -2.57
N ALA A 85 11.92 -4.21 -3.51
CA ALA A 85 13.26 -4.27 -4.09
C ALA A 85 13.57 -3.05 -4.97
N GLN A 86 12.57 -2.53 -5.70
CA GLN A 86 12.72 -1.38 -6.59
C GLN A 86 12.92 -0.07 -5.82
N TYR A 87 12.28 0.07 -4.64
CA TYR A 87 12.32 1.29 -3.85
C TYR A 87 12.84 1.05 -2.42
N PRO A 88 14.09 0.58 -2.25
CA PRO A 88 14.66 0.31 -0.93
C PRO A 88 14.70 1.61 -0.10
N ASN A 89 14.47 1.49 1.20
CA ASN A 89 14.41 2.60 2.17
C ASN A 89 13.27 3.61 1.99
N ARG A 90 12.39 3.47 0.98
CA ARG A 90 11.21 4.33 0.82
C ARG A 90 10.04 3.85 1.68
N TYR A 91 9.86 2.55 1.80
CA TYR A 91 8.82 1.95 2.65
C TYR A 91 9.29 1.92 4.10
N LYS A 92 8.52 2.54 5.00
CA LYS A 92 8.80 2.57 6.45
C LYS A 92 7.76 1.84 7.27
N LEU A 93 6.57 1.71 6.72
CA LEU A 93 5.44 1.04 7.36
C LEU A 93 4.86 0.01 6.38
N MET A 94 4.19 -1.00 6.95
CA MET A 94 3.51 -2.03 6.17
C MET A 94 2.22 -2.45 6.84
N HIS A 95 1.11 -2.42 6.11
CA HIS A 95 -0.10 -3.16 6.46
C HIS A 95 0.01 -4.59 5.96
N ILE A 96 -0.12 -5.52 6.91
CA ILE A 96 -0.15 -6.96 6.64
C ILE A 96 -1.62 -7.38 6.63
N LYS A 97 -2.10 -7.78 5.46
CA LYS A 97 -3.44 -8.31 5.23
C LYS A 97 -3.34 -9.54 4.34
N ASP A 98 -4.26 -10.47 4.48
CA ASP A 98 -4.35 -11.63 3.59
C ASP A 98 -5.63 -11.61 2.78
N MET A 99 -5.65 -12.33 1.67
CA MET A 99 -6.71 -12.30 0.67
C MET A 99 -7.21 -13.71 0.38
N ILE A 100 -8.52 -13.95 0.53
CA ILE A 100 -9.11 -15.20 0.06
C ILE A 100 -9.02 -15.29 -1.46
N PRO A 101 -8.92 -16.51 -2.05
CA PRO A 101 -8.88 -16.69 -3.51
C PRO A 101 -10.09 -16.01 -4.16
N ASN A 102 -9.86 -15.20 -5.18
CA ASN A 102 -10.89 -14.53 -5.95
C ASN A 102 -10.40 -14.16 -7.35
N ASP A 103 -11.33 -13.86 -8.26
CA ASP A 103 -11.08 -13.43 -9.64
C ASP A 103 -11.39 -11.94 -9.85
N LEU A 104 -11.39 -11.13 -8.76
CA LEU A 104 -11.67 -9.71 -8.86
C LEU A 104 -10.53 -8.98 -9.56
N VAL A 105 -10.89 -8.03 -10.40
CA VAL A 105 -9.95 -7.11 -11.07
C VAL A 105 -10.25 -5.70 -10.60
N LEU A 106 -9.23 -5.04 -10.07
CA LEU A 106 -9.36 -3.65 -9.63
C LEU A 106 -9.43 -2.74 -10.86
N ASN A 107 -10.52 -1.97 -10.97
CA ASN A 107 -10.71 -0.99 -12.03
C ASN A 107 -10.52 0.42 -11.48
N GLU A 108 -9.35 1.00 -11.72
CA GLU A 108 -9.01 2.33 -11.22
C GLU A 108 -9.93 3.45 -11.74
N GLN A 109 -10.54 3.27 -12.94
CA GLN A 109 -11.44 4.24 -13.53
C GLN A 109 -12.78 4.35 -12.78
N GLU A 110 -13.20 3.31 -12.08
CA GLU A 110 -14.39 3.33 -11.23
C GLU A 110 -14.15 4.02 -9.87
N GLY A 111 -12.91 4.44 -9.63
CA GLY A 111 -12.52 5.12 -8.40
C GLY A 111 -12.75 4.26 -7.16
N PHE A 112 -13.16 4.89 -6.08
CA PHE A 112 -13.36 4.22 -4.79
C PHE A 112 -14.35 3.05 -4.84
N ARG A 113 -15.31 3.07 -5.76
CA ARG A 113 -16.31 1.98 -5.89
C ARG A 113 -15.69 0.66 -6.25
N SER A 114 -14.59 0.65 -7.00
CA SER A 114 -13.87 -0.58 -7.38
C SER A 114 -13.28 -1.33 -6.18
N LEU A 115 -13.10 -0.66 -5.04
CA LEU A 115 -12.57 -1.27 -3.83
C LEU A 115 -13.61 -2.09 -3.05
N TYR A 116 -14.91 -1.78 -3.16
CA TYR A 116 -15.94 -2.41 -2.33
C TYR A 116 -15.98 -3.94 -2.38
N PRO A 117 -15.86 -4.60 -3.54
CA PRO A 117 -15.82 -6.05 -3.61
C PRO A 117 -14.64 -6.65 -2.83
N PHE A 118 -13.49 -5.96 -2.84
CA PHE A 118 -12.25 -6.42 -2.21
C PHE A 118 -12.30 -6.41 -0.69
N PHE A 119 -13.02 -5.48 -0.05
CA PHE A 119 -13.13 -5.45 1.41
C PHE A 119 -13.70 -6.75 2.00
N ARG A 120 -14.45 -7.51 1.22
CA ARG A 120 -14.98 -8.81 1.63
C ARG A 120 -14.02 -9.98 1.39
N GLN A 121 -12.88 -9.71 0.76
CA GLN A 121 -11.86 -10.70 0.44
C GLN A 121 -10.73 -10.72 1.49
N VAL A 122 -10.76 -9.80 2.46
CA VAL A 122 -9.80 -9.79 3.55
C VAL A 122 -10.05 -10.96 4.47
N THR A 123 -8.99 -11.65 4.89
CA THR A 123 -9.03 -12.78 5.83
C THR A 123 -7.87 -12.70 6.82
N SER A 124 -7.89 -13.58 7.84
CA SER A 124 -6.78 -13.69 8.79
C SER A 124 -5.48 -14.06 8.08
N CYS A 125 -4.36 -13.48 8.50
CA CYS A 125 -3.06 -13.78 7.94
C CYS A 125 -2.75 -15.29 8.00
N GLY A 126 -2.32 -15.85 6.88
CA GLY A 126 -2.05 -17.28 6.72
C GLY A 126 -3.27 -18.12 6.31
N SER A 127 -4.46 -17.50 6.19
CA SER A 127 -5.69 -18.19 5.73
C SER A 127 -6.03 -17.86 4.28
N GLY A 128 -5.26 -17.00 3.63
CA GLY A 128 -5.46 -16.56 2.26
C GLY A 128 -4.38 -17.03 1.29
N THR A 129 -4.16 -16.24 0.25
CA THR A 129 -3.27 -16.58 -0.87
C THR A 129 -2.01 -15.73 -0.94
N ILE A 130 -1.88 -14.68 -0.11
CA ILE A 130 -0.70 -13.82 -0.11
C ILE A 130 0.44 -14.52 0.60
N ASP A 131 1.59 -14.65 -0.07
CA ASP A 131 2.79 -15.25 0.51
C ASP A 131 3.48 -14.26 1.47
N ILE A 132 2.86 -14.07 2.65
CA ILE A 132 3.17 -13.00 3.61
C ILE A 132 4.61 -13.10 4.15
N LYS A 133 5.06 -14.29 4.56
CA LYS A 133 6.37 -14.43 5.25
C LYS A 133 7.56 -13.98 4.39
N PRO A 134 7.70 -14.37 3.11
CA PRO A 134 8.74 -13.85 2.24
C PRO A 134 8.61 -12.34 1.96
N ILE A 135 7.38 -11.79 1.93
CA ILE A 135 7.17 -10.34 1.77
C ILE A 135 7.68 -9.60 3.01
N VAL A 136 7.33 -10.07 4.21
CA VAL A 136 7.79 -9.47 5.48
C VAL A 136 9.32 -9.58 5.61
N SER A 137 9.91 -10.74 5.26
CA SER A 137 11.36 -10.89 5.23
C SER A 137 12.02 -9.86 4.31
N LYS A 138 11.49 -9.71 3.08
CA LYS A 138 11.98 -8.71 2.14
C LYS A 138 11.80 -7.28 2.65
N ALA A 139 10.70 -7.00 3.32
CA ALA A 139 10.43 -5.69 3.90
C ALA A 139 11.45 -5.30 4.98
N LEU A 140 11.81 -6.25 5.86
CA LEU A 140 12.86 -6.06 6.86
C LEU A 140 14.22 -5.77 6.20
N ASP A 141 14.58 -6.53 5.16
CA ASP A 141 15.86 -6.36 4.43
C ASP A 141 15.99 -4.96 3.79
N VAL A 142 14.88 -4.34 3.36
CA VAL A 142 14.88 -3.03 2.69
C VAL A 142 14.54 -1.86 3.61
N GLY A 143 14.42 -2.08 4.93
CA GLY A 143 14.32 -1.04 5.95
C GLY A 143 12.91 -0.60 6.29
N VAL A 144 11.89 -1.48 6.18
CA VAL A 144 10.58 -1.27 6.79
C VAL A 144 10.71 -1.40 8.31
N GLU A 145 10.15 -0.44 9.05
CA GLU A 145 10.37 -0.30 10.50
C GLU A 145 9.16 -0.75 11.32
N HIS A 146 7.94 -0.60 10.78
CA HIS A 146 6.71 -0.89 11.50
C HIS A 146 5.75 -1.73 10.66
N PHE A 147 5.13 -2.72 11.30
CA PHE A 147 4.21 -3.67 10.68
C PHE A 147 2.90 -3.66 11.46
N PHE A 148 1.78 -3.55 10.74
CA PHE A 148 0.45 -3.52 11.31
C PHE A 148 -0.41 -4.60 10.66
N VAL A 149 -0.97 -5.51 11.46
CA VAL A 149 -1.99 -6.43 10.98
C VAL A 149 -3.29 -5.65 10.89
N GLU A 150 -3.89 -5.63 9.70
CA GLU A 150 -5.18 -4.99 9.49
C GLU A 150 -6.17 -5.96 8.84
N HIS A 151 -7.41 -5.95 9.30
CA HIS A 151 -8.50 -6.77 8.78
C HIS A 151 -9.74 -5.89 8.61
N ASP A 152 -9.95 -5.38 7.39
CA ASP A 152 -11.15 -4.62 7.05
C ASP A 152 -12.41 -5.48 7.18
N MET A 153 -13.51 -4.87 7.62
CA MET A 153 -14.82 -5.52 7.74
C MET A 153 -14.80 -6.82 8.58
N CYS A 154 -13.88 -6.92 9.53
CA CYS A 154 -13.71 -8.08 10.39
C CYS A 154 -15.00 -8.42 11.16
N ARG A 155 -15.46 -9.67 11.06
CA ARG A 155 -16.68 -10.13 11.76
C ARG A 155 -16.42 -10.61 13.17
N ASN A 156 -15.25 -11.17 13.41
CA ASN A 156 -14.85 -11.69 14.72
C ASN A 156 -13.41 -11.25 15.06
N PRO A 157 -13.21 -9.99 15.46
CA PRO A 157 -11.88 -9.42 15.66
C PRO A 157 -10.99 -10.23 16.62
N LYS A 158 -11.57 -10.84 17.65
CA LYS A 158 -10.81 -11.62 18.63
C LYS A 158 -10.21 -12.89 18.02
N VAL A 159 -10.96 -13.58 17.18
CA VAL A 159 -10.49 -14.81 16.51
C VAL A 159 -9.51 -14.43 15.42
N ASP A 160 -9.91 -13.52 14.53
CA ASP A 160 -9.13 -13.19 13.33
C ASP A 160 -7.78 -12.57 13.65
N LEU A 161 -7.67 -11.75 14.73
CA LEU A 161 -6.40 -11.21 15.19
C LEU A 161 -5.53 -12.23 15.89
N LEU A 162 -6.12 -13.17 16.65
CA LEU A 162 -5.37 -14.26 17.28
C LEU A 162 -4.79 -15.22 16.24
N ASP A 163 -5.57 -15.60 15.24
CA ASP A 163 -5.12 -16.46 14.15
C ASP A 163 -3.98 -15.79 13.36
N SER A 164 -4.15 -14.51 13.03
CA SER A 164 -3.11 -13.73 12.36
C SER A 164 -1.82 -13.64 13.19
N ALA A 165 -1.94 -13.36 14.48
CA ALA A 165 -0.79 -13.31 15.40
C ALA A 165 -0.09 -14.66 15.51
N GLN A 166 -0.84 -15.75 15.63
CA GLN A 166 -0.28 -17.09 15.67
C GLN A 166 0.50 -17.43 14.41
N PHE A 167 -0.04 -17.12 13.22
CA PHE A 167 0.64 -17.32 11.93
C PHE A 167 1.94 -16.54 11.84
N LEU A 168 1.94 -15.28 12.27
CA LEU A 168 3.12 -14.40 12.13
C LEU A 168 4.23 -14.71 13.14
N LEU A 169 3.90 -15.32 14.29
CA LEU A 169 4.86 -15.65 15.34
C LEU A 169 5.50 -17.04 15.17
N THR A 170 5.00 -17.85 14.23
CA THR A 170 5.55 -19.18 13.88
C THR A 170 6.39 -19.13 12.61
#